data_3a905975c0196d9ab9713b188899fd3e
#
_entry.id   3a905975c0196d9ab9713b188899fd3e
#
_cell.length_a   1.000
_cell.length_b   1.000
_cell.length_c   1.000
_cell.angle_alpha   90.00
_cell.angle_beta   90.00
_cell.angle_gamma   90.00
#
_symmetry.space_group_name_H-M   'P 1'
#
loop_
_entity.id
_entity.type
_entity.pdbx_description
1 polymer ?
#
loop_
_entity_poly.entity_id
_entity_poly.type
_entity_poly.pdbx_seq_one_letter_code
_entity_poly.pdbx_strand_id
1 'polypeptide(L)'
;MTDRGPNNAYASPEVDRIMEVLSKQKRRVILHALKQGDTTQLLQGSDPPDDTDIELQHVNLPKLEAAGYIEWNRDTGEIAKGPQYDEIEPFLTLVEAHADELPFDWP
;
A
#
# COMPACT_ATOMS: atom_id res chain seq x y z
N MET A 1 10.78 12.34 -29.55
CA MET A 1 10.76 12.28 -28.95
C MET A 1 11.06 12.81 -28.06
N THR A 2 11.10 12.91 -27.67
CA THR A 2 11.40 13.41 -26.92
C THR A 2 11.95 13.34 -26.08
N ASP A 3 12.19 13.56 -25.87
CA ASP A 3 12.64 13.42 -25.09
C ASP A 3 13.02 13.97 -24.09
N ARG A 4 12.57 14.22 -23.55
CA ARG A 4 13.04 14.49 -22.34
C ARG A 4 14.22 13.72 -22.13
N GLY A 5 15.12 13.90 -21.37
CA GLY A 5 16.26 13.05 -21.24
C GLY A 5 15.84 11.61 -20.98
N PRO A 6 16.67 10.66 -21.35
CA PRO A 6 16.35 9.25 -21.17
C PRO A 6 16.10 8.88 -19.72
N ASN A 7 16.77 9.54 -18.79
CA ASN A 7 16.58 9.20 -17.38
C ASN A 7 15.19 9.47 -16.90
N ASN A 8 14.60 10.56 -17.35
CA ASN A 8 13.29 10.94 -16.87
C ASN A 8 12.22 10.00 -17.36
N ALA A 9 12.44 9.38 -18.51
CA ALA A 9 11.45 8.50 -19.10
C ALA A 9 11.32 7.19 -18.32
N TYR A 10 12.41 6.76 -17.66
CA TYR A 10 12.45 5.42 -17.10
C TYR A 10 12.80 5.37 -15.62
N ALA A 11 13.00 6.51 -14.99
CA ALA A 11 13.46 6.55 -13.62
C ALA A 11 12.59 7.44 -12.77
N SER A 12 11.28 7.25 -12.88
CA SER A 12 10.32 8.01 -12.08
C SER A 12 10.40 7.57 -10.63
N PRO A 13 10.72 8.46 -9.69
CA PRO A 13 10.71 8.09 -8.28
C PRO A 13 9.33 7.67 -7.78
N GLU A 14 8.29 8.22 -8.37
CA GLU A 14 6.93 7.86 -7.98
C GLU A 14 6.61 6.41 -8.33
N VAL A 15 7.04 5.97 -9.50
CA VAL A 15 6.82 4.59 -9.91
C VAL A 15 7.59 3.65 -9.00
N ASP A 16 8.84 3.98 -8.73
CA ASP A 16 9.68 3.14 -7.86
C ASP A 16 9.07 3.02 -6.48
N ARG A 17 8.54 4.11 -5.95
CA ARG A 17 7.91 4.10 -4.64
C ARG A 17 6.67 3.22 -4.62
N ILE A 18 5.85 3.35 -5.65
CA ILE A 18 4.63 2.54 -5.74
C ILE A 18 4.98 1.07 -5.84
N MET A 19 5.94 0.73 -6.69
CA MET A 19 6.32 -0.67 -6.86
C MET A 19 6.92 -1.25 -5.59
N GLU A 20 7.74 -0.47 -4.89
CA GLU A 20 8.32 -0.96 -3.66
C GLU A 20 7.28 -1.17 -2.58
N VAL A 21 6.34 -0.24 -2.45
CA VAL A 21 5.25 -0.38 -1.48
C VAL A 21 4.42 -1.61 -1.80
N LEU A 22 4.12 -1.84 -3.06
CA LEU A 22 3.28 -2.96 -3.48
C LEU A 22 4.03 -4.28 -3.55
N SER A 23 5.33 -4.29 -3.25
CA SER A 23 6.12 -5.52 -3.34
C SER A 23 5.83 -6.52 -2.23
N LYS A 24 5.14 -6.10 -1.17
CA LYS A 24 4.79 -6.98 -0.06
C LYS A 24 3.27 -7.10 0.04
N GLN A 25 2.82 -8.34 0.20
CA GLN A 25 1.39 -8.61 0.23
C GLN A 25 0.67 -7.86 1.35
N LYS A 26 1.29 -7.78 2.52
CA LYS A 26 0.62 -7.13 3.64
C LYS A 26 0.33 -5.67 3.36
N ARG A 27 1.23 -5.00 2.67
CA ARG A 27 0.98 -3.62 2.30
C ARG A 27 -0.13 -3.50 1.26
N ARG A 28 -0.16 -4.44 0.30
CA ARG A 28 -1.25 -4.46 -0.68
C ARG A 28 -2.60 -4.67 0.00
N VAL A 29 -2.64 -5.56 0.98
CA VAL A 29 -3.87 -5.84 1.72
C VAL A 29 -4.37 -4.60 2.45
N ILE A 30 -3.45 -3.89 3.11
CA ILE A 30 -3.82 -2.67 3.82
C ILE A 30 -4.42 -1.64 2.86
N LEU A 31 -3.73 -1.40 1.75
CA LEU A 31 -4.20 -0.42 0.77
C LEU A 31 -5.52 -0.82 0.14
N HIS A 32 -5.68 -2.11 -0.15
CA HIS A 32 -6.93 -2.63 -0.68
C HIS A 32 -8.07 -2.42 0.32
N ALA A 33 -7.82 -2.72 1.59
CA ALA A 33 -8.84 -2.54 2.62
C ALA A 33 -9.25 -1.08 2.76
N LEU A 34 -8.27 -0.17 2.66
CA LEU A 34 -8.57 1.26 2.69
C LEU A 34 -9.47 1.65 1.53
N LYS A 35 -9.19 1.11 0.35
CA LYS A 35 -10.00 1.40 -0.82
C LYS A 35 -11.43 0.90 -0.63
N GLN A 36 -11.60 -0.23 0.04
CA GLN A 36 -12.92 -0.79 0.32
C GLN A 36 -13.59 -0.18 1.55
N GLY A 37 -12.87 0.65 2.30
CA GLY A 37 -13.41 1.26 3.49
C GLY A 37 -13.45 0.34 4.70
N ASP A 38 -12.70 -0.75 4.69
CA ASP A 38 -12.73 -1.75 5.75
C ASP A 38 -11.33 -2.01 6.27
N THR A 39 -10.93 -1.24 7.26
CA THR A 39 -9.60 -1.40 7.86
C THR A 39 -9.61 -2.00 9.26
N THR A 40 -10.79 -2.15 9.83
CA THR A 40 -10.90 -2.57 11.22
C THR A 40 -10.25 -3.93 11.47
N GLN A 41 -10.50 -4.87 10.54
CA GLN A 41 -10.00 -6.23 10.72
C GLN A 41 -8.49 -6.34 10.61
N LEU A 42 -7.86 -5.40 9.93
CA LEU A 42 -6.41 -5.43 9.76
C LEU A 42 -5.68 -5.21 11.08
N LEU A 43 -6.35 -4.59 12.03
CA LEU A 43 -5.74 -4.22 13.30
C LEU A 43 -6.05 -5.22 14.40
N GLN A 44 -6.83 -6.24 14.11
CA GLN A 44 -7.18 -7.27 15.07
C GLN A 44 -6.14 -8.37 15.01
N GLY A 45 -4.99 -8.10 15.58
CA GLY A 45 -3.92 -9.08 15.59
C GLY A 45 -4.23 -10.25 16.51
N SER A 46 -3.34 -11.22 16.49
CA SER A 46 -3.44 -12.38 17.39
C SER A 46 -3.16 -11.95 18.83
N ASP A 47 -3.67 -12.71 19.76
CA ASP A 47 -3.42 -12.46 21.18
C ASP A 47 -2.89 -13.76 21.79
N PRO A 48 -1.58 -13.87 22.04
CA PRO A 48 -0.56 -12.81 21.88
C PRO A 48 -0.23 -12.53 20.42
N PRO A 49 0.37 -11.37 20.13
CA PRO A 49 0.74 -11.02 18.76
C PRO A 49 1.74 -12.02 18.19
N ASP A 50 1.56 -12.37 16.93
CA ASP A 50 2.51 -13.24 16.24
C ASP A 50 3.48 -12.39 15.42
N ASP A 51 4.38 -13.05 14.68
CA ASP A 51 5.39 -12.36 13.89
C ASP A 51 4.75 -11.46 12.82
N THR A 52 3.62 -11.88 12.29
CA THR A 52 2.90 -11.11 11.29
C THR A 52 2.40 -9.80 11.86
N ASP A 53 1.83 -9.84 13.06
CA ASP A 53 1.34 -8.63 13.72
C ASP A 53 2.47 -7.66 14.03
N ILE A 54 3.59 -8.20 14.50
CA ILE A 54 4.76 -7.38 14.82
C ILE A 54 5.28 -6.72 13.56
N GLU A 55 5.42 -7.47 12.49
CA GLU A 55 5.90 -6.92 11.23
C GLU A 55 4.96 -5.86 10.69
N LEU A 56 3.66 -6.08 10.80
CA LEU A 56 2.68 -5.10 10.36
C LEU A 56 2.90 -3.76 11.04
N GLN A 57 3.03 -3.78 12.37
CA GLN A 57 3.15 -2.56 13.15
C GLN A 57 4.51 -1.89 13.05
N HIS A 58 5.57 -2.69 12.91
CA HIS A 58 6.92 -2.14 12.99
C HIS A 58 7.59 -1.92 11.64
N VAL A 59 7.07 -2.50 10.59
CA VAL A 59 7.66 -2.39 9.26
C VAL A 59 6.66 -1.83 8.26
N ASN A 60 5.52 -2.48 8.11
CA ASN A 60 4.61 -2.16 7.01
C ASN A 60 3.83 -0.88 7.21
N LEU A 61 3.27 -0.67 8.40
CA LEU A 61 2.53 0.55 8.66
C LEU A 61 3.43 1.79 8.62
N PRO A 62 4.61 1.77 9.29
CA PRO A 62 5.51 2.92 9.18
C PRO A 62 5.96 3.21 7.75
N LYS A 63 6.16 2.17 6.94
CA LYS A 63 6.59 2.38 5.56
C LYS A 63 5.49 3.04 4.74
N LEU A 64 4.26 2.59 4.91
CA LEU A 64 3.13 3.21 4.22
C LEU A 64 2.90 4.64 4.68
N GLU A 65 3.07 4.89 5.97
CA GLU A 65 2.90 6.23 6.52
C GLU A 65 3.98 7.17 5.98
N ALA A 66 5.22 6.70 5.93
CA ALA A 66 6.32 7.51 5.41
C ALA A 66 6.12 7.85 3.94
N ALA A 67 5.50 6.97 3.18
CA ALA A 67 5.19 7.23 1.78
C ALA A 67 4.00 8.18 1.61
N GLY A 68 3.26 8.44 2.69
CA GLY A 68 2.11 9.32 2.63
C GLY A 68 0.83 8.64 2.18
N TYR A 69 0.83 7.32 2.10
CA TYR A 69 -0.34 6.59 1.63
C TYR A 69 -1.36 6.32 2.72
N ILE A 70 -0.93 6.34 3.98
CA ILE A 70 -1.83 6.17 5.11
C ILE A 70 -1.54 7.21 6.18
N GLU A 71 -2.54 7.41 7.03
CA GLU A 71 -2.38 8.09 8.32
C GLU A 71 -2.70 7.06 9.40
N TRP A 72 -1.78 6.90 10.32
CA TRP A 72 -1.90 5.87 11.34
C TRP A 72 -1.94 6.53 12.71
N ASN A 73 -3.08 6.40 13.39
CA ASN A 73 -3.23 6.88 14.77
C ASN A 73 -2.80 5.76 15.70
N ARG A 74 -1.64 5.93 16.32
CA ARG A 74 -1.08 4.88 17.16
C ARG A 74 -1.81 4.72 18.48
N ASP A 75 -2.55 5.74 18.89
CA ASP A 75 -3.31 5.65 20.14
C ASP A 75 -4.56 4.79 19.97
N THR A 76 -5.26 4.97 18.86
CA THR A 76 -6.49 4.23 18.60
C THR A 76 -6.29 3.01 17.73
N GLY A 77 -5.16 2.95 17.02
CA GLY A 77 -4.91 1.91 16.04
C GLY A 77 -5.58 2.18 14.70
N GLU A 78 -6.24 3.31 14.56
CA GLU A 78 -6.97 3.62 13.35
C GLU A 78 -6.06 3.94 12.18
N ILE A 79 -6.43 3.43 11.01
CA ILE A 79 -5.70 3.70 9.78
C ILE A 79 -6.67 4.37 8.79
N ALA A 80 -6.21 5.44 8.17
CA ALA A 80 -7.00 6.17 7.19
C ALA A 80 -6.13 6.44 5.96
N LYS A 81 -6.78 6.85 4.87
CA LYS A 81 -6.05 7.24 3.67
C LYS A 81 -5.19 8.47 3.98
N GLY A 82 -3.93 8.41 3.57
CA GLY A 82 -3.01 9.51 3.76
C GLY A 82 -3.09 10.53 2.64
N PRO A 83 -2.29 11.61 2.77
CA PRO A 83 -2.35 12.71 1.80
C PRO A 83 -1.92 12.32 0.39
N GLN A 84 -1.13 11.26 0.25
CA GLN A 84 -0.65 10.82 -1.05
C GLN A 84 -1.37 9.56 -1.55
N TYR A 85 -2.45 9.17 -0.88
CA TYR A 85 -3.17 7.97 -1.29
C TYR A 85 -3.67 8.08 -2.74
N ASP A 86 -4.00 9.29 -3.18
CA ASP A 86 -4.49 9.51 -4.54
C ASP A 86 -3.48 9.13 -5.60
N GLU A 87 -2.20 9.05 -5.25
CA GLU A 87 -1.16 8.65 -6.20
C GLU A 87 -1.23 7.17 -6.51
N ILE A 88 -1.65 6.36 -5.54
CA ILE A 88 -1.62 4.91 -5.69
C ILE A 88 -3.00 4.33 -5.98
N GLU A 89 -4.06 5.06 -5.66
CA GLU A 89 -5.41 4.54 -5.83
C GLU A 89 -5.75 4.17 -7.28
N PRO A 90 -5.40 5.01 -8.27
CA PRO A 90 -5.68 4.63 -9.66
C PRO A 90 -4.99 3.34 -10.08
N PHE A 91 -3.78 3.10 -9.58
CA PHE A 91 -3.09 1.87 -9.85
C PHE A 91 -3.82 0.67 -9.24
N LEU A 92 -4.27 0.81 -8.01
CA LEU A 92 -5.04 -0.26 -7.35
C LEU A 92 -6.32 -0.55 -8.12
N THR A 93 -6.99 0.49 -8.58
CA THR A 93 -8.22 0.33 -9.36
C THR A 93 -7.94 -0.42 -10.66
N LEU A 94 -6.85 -0.08 -11.32
CA LEU A 94 -6.48 -0.74 -12.57
C LEU A 94 -6.23 -2.23 -12.36
N VAL A 95 -5.46 -2.56 -11.34
CA VAL A 95 -5.14 -3.96 -11.06
C VAL A 95 -6.40 -4.74 -10.69
N GLU A 96 -7.26 -4.15 -9.87
CA GLU A 96 -8.49 -4.82 -9.45
C GLU A 96 -9.43 -5.06 -10.61
N ALA A 97 -9.47 -4.14 -11.57
CA ALA A 97 -10.32 -4.31 -12.74
C ALA A 97 -9.88 -5.49 -13.60
N HIS A 98 -8.64 -5.88 -13.51
CA HIS A 98 -8.08 -6.97 -14.31
C HIS A 98 -7.63 -8.16 -13.47
N ALA A 99 -8.09 -8.24 -12.23
CA ALA A 99 -7.62 -9.26 -11.30
C ALA A 99 -7.83 -10.67 -11.81
N ASP A 100 -8.94 -10.90 -12.54
CA ASP A 100 -9.25 -12.23 -13.06
C ASP A 100 -8.27 -12.66 -14.16
N GLU A 101 -7.59 -11.69 -14.77
CA GLU A 101 -6.69 -11.95 -15.90
C GLU A 101 -5.24 -12.08 -15.46
N LEU A 102 -4.94 -11.76 -14.20
CA LEU A 102 -3.58 -11.82 -13.70
C LEU A 102 -3.20 -13.24 -13.34
N PRO A 103 -1.91 -13.57 -13.49
CA PRO A 103 -1.44 -14.94 -13.18
C PRO A 103 -1.24 -15.18 -11.68
N PHE A 104 -1.75 -14.32 -10.84
CA PHE A 104 -1.62 -14.43 -9.40
C PHE A 104 -2.87 -13.88 -8.75
N ASP A 105 -3.03 -14.19 -7.47
CA ASP A 105 -4.16 -13.67 -6.69
C ASP A 105 -3.86 -12.25 -6.21
N TRP A 106 -4.87 -11.41 -6.26
CA TRP A 106 -4.78 -10.04 -5.77
C TRP A 106 -5.70 -9.91 -4.55
N PRO A 107 -5.33 -9.21 -3.50
CA PRO A 107 -4.11 -8.39 -3.36
C PRO A 107 -2.84 -9.11 -2.94
#